data_3bc9ef9b907ca652427d6af988339b36
#
_entry.id   3bc9ef9b907ca652427d6af988339b36
#
_cell.length_a   1.000
_cell.length_b   1.000
_cell.length_c   1.000
_cell.angle_alpha   90.00
_cell.angle_beta   90.00
_cell.angle_gamma   90.00
#
_symmetry.space_group_name_H-M   'P 1'
#
loop_
_entity.id
_entity.type
_entity.pdbx_description
1 polymer ?
#
loop_
_entity_poly.entity_id
_entity_poly.type
_entity_poly.pdbx_seq_one_letter_code
_entity_poly.pdbx_strand_id
1 'polypeptide(L)'
;RELIAADYVYSIKRVFDPRWKSQVLFILEGARIIGLDQVRQRALKDKQPFDYRRDIEGLQVLDRYTFRVRLERPNPRFINVLSVANPLGAVAREVVEMYGDQIMAHPVGTGPYMLKSWTRGSKIVLEANPDYRGFVWDFAVSDPVWDGPLVEVMRGKKMPQIGRVEISIIEEDQ
;
A
#
# COMPACT_ATOMS: atom_id res chain seq x y z
N ARG A 1 9.81 -12.10 2.33
CA ARG A 1 9.98 -11.88 3.76
C ARG A 1 8.68 -11.46 4.44
N GLU A 2 8.67 -11.49 5.75
CA GLU A 2 7.54 -11.06 6.55
C GLU A 2 7.34 -9.53 6.52
N LEU A 3 6.09 -9.08 6.53
CA LEU A 3 5.69 -7.69 6.69
C LEU A 3 5.73 -7.32 8.19
N ILE A 4 6.42 -6.24 8.52
CA ILE A 4 6.62 -5.79 9.90
C ILE A 4 6.26 -4.32 10.08
N ALA A 5 6.17 -3.85 11.33
CA ALA A 5 5.82 -2.47 11.67
C ALA A 5 6.76 -1.43 11.02
N ALA A 6 8.04 -1.77 10.89
CA ALA A 6 9.02 -0.89 10.25
C ALA A 6 8.71 -0.61 8.77
N ASP A 7 8.04 -1.52 8.05
CA ASP A 7 7.66 -1.31 6.65
C ASP A 7 6.58 -0.24 6.50
N TYR A 8 5.63 -0.20 7.44
CA TYR A 8 4.62 0.86 7.50
C TYR A 8 5.24 2.21 7.84
N VAL A 9 6.12 2.26 8.84
CA VAL A 9 6.83 3.49 9.20
C VAL A 9 7.68 4.00 8.04
N TYR A 10 8.38 3.12 7.34
CA TYR A 10 9.13 3.47 6.14
C TYR A 10 8.22 4.04 5.05
N SER A 11 7.09 3.40 4.78
CA SER A 11 6.13 3.82 3.75
C SER A 11 5.55 5.20 4.03
N ILE A 12 5.18 5.48 5.29
CA ILE A 12 4.70 6.80 5.72
C ILE A 12 5.81 7.85 5.51
N LYS A 13 7.04 7.58 5.94
CA LYS A 13 8.19 8.46 5.73
C LYS A 13 8.42 8.74 4.24
N ARG A 14 8.28 7.71 3.40
CA ARG A 14 8.46 7.82 1.95
C ARG A 14 7.46 8.78 1.28
N VAL A 15 6.23 8.87 1.77
CA VAL A 15 5.26 9.86 1.28
C VAL A 15 5.75 11.30 1.52
N PHE A 16 6.48 11.54 2.63
CA PHE A 16 7.04 12.85 2.97
C PHE A 16 8.38 13.15 2.30
N ASP A 17 9.04 12.18 1.68
CA ASP A 17 10.28 12.40 0.96
C ASP A 17 10.04 13.21 -0.33
N PRO A 18 10.61 14.43 -0.44
CA PRO A 18 10.41 15.29 -1.62
C PRO A 18 10.82 14.64 -2.95
N ARG A 19 11.75 13.69 -2.92
CA ARG A 19 12.22 12.95 -4.11
C ARG A 19 11.08 12.25 -4.84
N TRP A 20 10.15 11.67 -4.07
CA TRP A 20 9.08 10.83 -4.65
C TRP A 20 7.88 11.64 -5.16
N LYS A 21 7.80 12.95 -4.86
CA LYS A 21 6.70 13.84 -5.29
C LYS A 21 5.31 13.18 -5.12
N SER A 22 5.10 12.60 -3.93
CA SER A 22 3.89 11.81 -3.65
C SER A 22 2.62 12.64 -3.85
N GLN A 23 1.73 12.15 -4.69
CA GLN A 23 0.43 12.79 -4.95
C GLN A 23 -0.52 12.70 -3.75
N VAL A 24 -0.25 11.81 -2.80
CA VAL A 24 -1.08 11.60 -1.59
C VAL A 24 -0.52 12.29 -0.35
N LEU A 25 0.54 13.09 -0.50
CA LEU A 25 1.18 13.80 0.59
C LEU A 25 0.18 14.66 1.39
N PHE A 26 -0.72 15.38 0.71
CA PHE A 26 -1.70 16.26 1.35
C PHE A 26 -2.62 15.53 2.34
N ILE A 27 -2.89 14.24 2.12
CA ILE A 27 -3.72 13.42 3.02
C ILE A 27 -3.02 13.24 4.36
N LEU A 28 -1.71 12.93 4.34
CA LEU A 28 -0.92 12.71 5.54
C LEU A 28 -0.45 14.00 6.19
N GLU A 29 -0.21 15.06 5.43
CA GLU A 29 0.04 16.41 5.99
C GLU A 29 -1.16 16.89 6.81
N GLY A 30 -2.38 16.65 6.31
CA GLY A 30 -3.61 16.96 7.03
C GLY A 30 -3.77 16.21 8.36
N ALA A 31 -3.14 15.05 8.49
CA ALA A 31 -3.14 14.28 9.73
C ALA A 31 -2.28 14.89 10.84
N ARG A 32 -1.30 15.76 10.52
CA ARG A 32 -0.43 16.43 11.49
C ARG A 32 0.33 15.47 12.39
N ILE A 33 1.08 14.54 11.81
CA ILE A 33 1.95 13.61 12.56
C ILE A 33 3.12 14.40 13.15
N ILE A 34 3.27 14.36 14.48
CA ILE A 34 4.28 15.16 15.21
C ILE A 34 5.69 14.93 14.65
N GLY A 35 6.35 15.98 14.23
CA GLY A 35 7.76 15.98 13.80
C GLY A 35 8.00 15.51 12.36
N LEU A 36 7.00 14.93 11.66
CA LEU A 36 7.23 14.35 10.34
C LEU A 36 7.40 15.43 9.26
N ASP A 37 6.57 16.46 9.28
CA ASP A 37 6.69 17.59 8.34
C ASP A 37 8.03 18.34 8.51
N GLN A 38 8.53 18.47 9.73
CA GLN A 38 9.82 19.11 10.01
C GLN A 38 10.99 18.40 9.31
N VAL A 39 10.96 17.06 9.19
CA VAL A 39 11.98 16.31 8.46
C VAL A 39 11.94 16.62 6.98
N ARG A 40 10.72 16.70 6.41
CA ARG A 40 10.50 17.11 5.03
C ARG A 40 11.01 18.53 4.77
N GLN A 41 10.62 19.49 5.61
CA GLN A 41 11.02 20.90 5.47
C GLN A 41 12.54 21.08 5.53
N ARG A 42 13.23 20.32 6.38
CA ARG A 42 14.70 20.32 6.40
C ARG A 42 15.28 19.81 5.08
N ALA A 43 14.81 18.67 4.58
CA ALA A 43 15.29 18.13 3.31
C ALA A 43 15.14 19.14 2.17
N LEU A 44 14.02 19.87 2.13
CA LEU A 44 13.76 20.92 1.14
C LEU A 44 14.70 22.15 1.32
N LYS A 45 14.81 22.64 2.56
CA LYS A 45 15.61 23.83 2.88
C LYS A 45 17.10 23.59 2.64
N ASP A 46 17.61 22.48 3.15
CA ASP A 46 19.05 22.17 3.14
C ASP A 46 19.46 21.49 1.82
N LYS A 47 18.50 21.19 0.93
CA LYS A 47 18.70 20.44 -0.33
C LYS A 47 19.43 19.12 -0.11
N GLN A 48 19.13 18.45 1.00
CA GLN A 48 19.71 17.17 1.38
C GLN A 48 18.70 16.03 1.19
N PRO A 49 19.17 14.79 1.03
CA PRO A 49 18.28 13.63 1.01
C PRO A 49 17.42 13.55 2.27
N PHE A 50 16.19 13.05 2.12
CA PHE A 50 15.30 12.81 3.25
C PHE A 50 15.91 11.79 4.21
N ASP A 51 15.98 12.14 5.50
CA ASP A 51 16.60 11.29 6.51
C ASP A 51 15.62 10.23 7.06
N TYR A 52 15.64 9.06 6.45
CA TYR A 52 14.84 7.91 6.88
C TYR A 52 15.23 7.34 8.25
N ARG A 53 16.47 7.60 8.73
CA ARG A 53 16.96 7.08 10.01
C ARG A 53 16.55 7.95 11.18
N ARG A 54 16.14 9.19 10.91
CA ARG A 54 15.77 10.13 11.95
C ARG A 54 14.60 9.60 12.78
N ASP A 55 14.77 9.64 14.08
CA ASP A 55 13.68 9.40 15.02
C ASP A 55 12.65 10.53 14.93
N ILE A 56 11.39 10.14 14.82
CA ILE A 56 10.26 11.05 14.70
C ILE A 56 9.31 10.77 15.87
N GLU A 57 9.08 11.75 16.71
CA GLU A 57 8.26 11.60 17.91
C GLU A 57 6.86 11.07 17.60
N GLY A 58 6.27 11.54 16.51
CA GLY A 58 4.93 11.16 16.07
C GLY A 58 4.86 9.84 15.30
N LEU A 59 6.00 9.19 14.97
CA LEU A 59 6.00 7.99 14.15
C LEU A 59 7.11 7.03 14.59
N GLN A 60 6.77 6.06 15.42
CA GLN A 60 7.71 5.19 16.10
C GLN A 60 7.37 3.71 15.90
N VAL A 61 8.38 2.89 15.66
CA VAL A 61 8.29 1.44 15.79
C VAL A 61 8.47 1.10 17.27
N LEU A 62 7.52 0.42 17.88
CA LEU A 62 7.58 0.00 19.29
C LEU A 62 8.16 -1.40 19.41
N ASP A 63 7.74 -2.30 18.54
CA ASP A 63 8.23 -3.67 18.42
C ASP A 63 8.05 -4.17 16.97
N ARG A 64 8.29 -5.47 16.75
CA ARG A 64 8.23 -6.08 15.43
C ARG A 64 6.91 -5.88 14.70
N TYR A 65 5.79 -5.82 15.43
CA TYR A 65 4.43 -5.78 14.86
C TYR A 65 3.64 -4.56 15.27
N THR A 66 4.22 -3.69 16.10
CA THR A 66 3.54 -2.53 16.65
C THR A 66 4.28 -1.25 16.27
N PHE A 67 3.57 -0.33 15.65
CA PHE A 67 4.03 1.05 15.51
C PHE A 67 3.02 2.01 16.11
N ARG A 68 3.49 3.18 16.51
CA ARG A 68 2.68 4.22 17.13
C ARG A 68 2.70 5.48 16.28
N VAL A 69 1.51 6.04 16.07
CA VAL A 69 1.35 7.36 15.46
C VAL A 69 0.81 8.32 16.52
N ARG A 70 1.44 9.49 16.66
CA ARG A 70 1.00 10.58 17.52
C ARG A 70 0.73 11.81 16.66
N LEU A 71 -0.45 12.40 16.86
CA LEU A 71 -0.90 13.57 16.12
C LEU A 71 -0.82 14.80 17.00
N GLU A 72 -0.60 15.99 16.43
CA GLU A 72 -0.56 17.27 17.15
C GLU A 72 -1.91 17.60 17.82
N ARG A 73 -3.00 17.10 17.25
CA ARG A 73 -4.37 17.28 17.75
C ARG A 73 -5.25 16.08 17.40
N PRO A 74 -6.33 15.84 18.14
CA PRO A 74 -7.26 14.76 17.84
C PRO A 74 -7.80 14.86 16.41
N ASN A 75 -7.77 13.75 15.69
CA ASN A 75 -8.35 13.63 14.34
C ASN A 75 -9.15 12.32 14.25
N PRO A 76 -10.47 12.35 14.48
CA PRO A 76 -11.31 11.15 14.45
C PRO A 76 -11.32 10.43 13.10
N ARG A 77 -10.98 11.15 12.02
CA ARG A 77 -10.94 10.57 10.66
C ARG A 77 -9.60 9.90 10.33
N PHE A 78 -8.61 10.01 11.21
CA PHE A 78 -7.28 9.46 10.92
C PHE A 78 -7.30 7.95 10.70
N ILE A 79 -8.15 7.22 11.43
CA ILE A 79 -8.30 5.77 11.24
C ILE A 79 -8.76 5.44 9.81
N ASN A 80 -9.59 6.27 9.20
CA ASN A 80 -10.03 6.08 7.82
C ASN A 80 -8.87 6.32 6.83
N VAL A 81 -7.94 7.22 7.15
CA VAL A 81 -6.72 7.43 6.35
C VAL A 81 -5.86 6.15 6.35
N LEU A 82 -5.78 5.47 7.49
CA LEU A 82 -5.03 4.20 7.61
C LEU A 82 -5.65 3.06 6.79
N SER A 83 -6.95 3.11 6.50
CA SER A 83 -7.62 2.10 5.69
C SER A 83 -7.43 2.27 4.18
N VAL A 84 -6.91 3.43 3.75
CA VAL A 84 -6.67 3.70 2.33
C VAL A 84 -5.32 3.14 1.91
N ALA A 85 -5.32 2.08 1.11
CA ALA A 85 -4.11 1.39 0.68
C ALA A 85 -3.13 2.29 -0.10
N ASN A 86 -3.64 3.27 -0.84
CA ASN A 86 -2.84 4.13 -1.71
C ASN A 86 -1.77 4.96 -0.97
N PRO A 87 -2.07 5.69 0.13
CA PRO A 87 -1.05 6.41 0.88
C PRO A 87 -0.26 5.55 1.86
N LEU A 88 -0.82 4.41 2.32
CA LEU A 88 -0.32 3.69 3.48
C LEU A 88 -0.05 2.21 3.25
N GLY A 89 -0.22 1.73 2.02
CA GLY A 89 0.26 0.39 1.67
C GLY A 89 1.75 0.25 1.99
N ALA A 90 2.09 -0.74 2.81
CA ALA A 90 3.48 -0.98 3.14
C ALA A 90 4.26 -1.41 1.91
N VAL A 91 5.45 -0.84 1.73
CA VAL A 91 6.39 -1.22 0.67
C VAL A 91 7.67 -1.78 1.27
N ALA A 92 8.27 -2.74 0.58
CA ALA A 92 9.54 -3.32 0.98
C ALA A 92 10.67 -2.32 0.69
N ARG A 93 11.33 -1.82 1.75
CA ARG A 93 12.40 -0.83 1.64
C ARG A 93 13.52 -1.30 0.71
N GLU A 94 13.94 -2.55 0.85
CA GLU A 94 15.00 -3.15 0.04
C GLU A 94 14.66 -3.17 -1.45
N VAL A 95 13.39 -3.33 -1.81
CA VAL A 95 12.93 -3.30 -3.20
C VAL A 95 12.94 -1.87 -3.74
N VAL A 96 12.52 -0.89 -2.91
CA VAL A 96 12.60 0.53 -3.27
C VAL A 96 14.05 0.96 -3.47
N GLU A 97 14.96 0.54 -2.60
CA GLU A 97 16.39 0.86 -2.71
C GLU A 97 17.05 0.19 -3.92
N MET A 98 16.62 -1.04 -4.27
CA MET A 98 17.15 -1.79 -5.41
C MET A 98 16.74 -1.18 -6.75
N TYR A 99 15.46 -0.83 -6.91
CA TYR A 99 14.89 -0.42 -8.20
C TYR A 99 14.76 1.11 -8.35
N GLY A 100 14.81 1.87 -7.26
CA GLY A 100 14.75 3.34 -7.30
C GLY A 100 13.54 3.84 -8.08
N ASP A 101 13.79 4.63 -9.13
CA ASP A 101 12.72 5.23 -9.93
C ASP A 101 11.94 4.21 -10.79
N GLN A 102 12.44 2.97 -10.91
CA GLN A 102 11.78 1.87 -11.62
C GLN A 102 10.88 1.02 -10.69
N ILE A 103 10.74 1.38 -9.43
CA ILE A 103 9.97 0.62 -8.43
C ILE A 103 8.53 0.30 -8.87
N MET A 104 7.93 1.15 -9.70
CA MET A 104 6.57 0.93 -10.20
C MET A 104 6.42 -0.32 -11.07
N ALA A 105 7.50 -0.76 -11.72
CA ALA A 105 7.54 -2.00 -12.51
C ALA A 105 7.86 -3.24 -11.66
N HIS A 106 8.18 -3.06 -10.39
CA HIS A 106 8.59 -4.12 -9.46
C HIS A 106 7.80 -4.07 -8.14
N PRO A 107 6.45 -4.02 -8.19
CA PRO A 107 5.64 -3.98 -6.98
C PRO A 107 5.77 -5.30 -6.21
N VAL A 108 5.97 -5.20 -4.90
CA VAL A 108 5.94 -6.32 -3.96
C VAL A 108 4.89 -6.04 -2.90
N GLY A 109 4.01 -6.98 -2.65
CA GLY A 109 2.93 -6.83 -1.70
C GLY A 109 2.45 -8.17 -1.15
N THR A 110 1.49 -8.09 -0.23
CA THR A 110 0.85 -9.25 0.41
C THR A 110 -0.50 -9.61 -0.22
N GLY A 111 -0.80 -9.03 -1.38
CA GLY A 111 -2.07 -9.18 -2.08
C GLY A 111 -2.22 -10.52 -2.81
N PRO A 112 -3.44 -10.79 -3.34
CA PRO A 112 -3.76 -12.05 -4.00
C PRO A 112 -3.08 -12.22 -5.36
N TYR A 113 -2.54 -11.14 -5.95
CA TYR A 113 -1.90 -11.19 -7.26
C TYR A 113 -0.53 -10.52 -7.24
N MET A 114 0.35 -11.00 -8.11
CA MET A 114 1.66 -10.44 -8.39
C MET A 114 1.72 -9.91 -9.83
N LEU A 115 2.46 -8.84 -10.06
CA LEU A 115 2.73 -8.34 -11.41
C LEU A 115 3.67 -9.31 -12.13
N LYS A 116 3.19 -9.94 -13.21
CA LYS A 116 3.99 -10.80 -14.07
C LYS A 116 4.72 -10.01 -15.15
N SER A 117 4.00 -9.12 -15.81
CA SER A 117 4.57 -8.23 -16.83
C SER A 117 3.74 -6.97 -16.98
N TRP A 118 4.41 -5.89 -17.36
CA TRP A 118 3.78 -4.62 -17.70
C TRP A 118 4.44 -4.02 -18.94
N THR A 119 3.68 -3.99 -20.03
CA THR A 119 4.03 -3.25 -21.24
C THR A 119 3.24 -1.95 -21.24
N ARG A 120 3.93 -0.82 -21.03
CA ARG A 120 3.29 0.50 -20.94
C ARG A 120 2.48 0.81 -22.20
N GLY A 121 1.28 1.37 -22.01
CA GLY A 121 0.36 1.71 -23.10
C GLY A 121 -0.27 0.49 -23.78
N SER A 122 -0.01 -0.75 -23.34
CA SER A 122 -0.49 -1.95 -24.02
C SER A 122 -1.12 -2.95 -23.07
N LYS A 123 -0.33 -3.57 -22.16
CA LYS A 123 -0.83 -4.72 -21.41
C LYS A 123 -0.22 -4.83 -20.02
N ILE A 124 -1.07 -5.20 -19.05
CA ILE A 124 -0.66 -5.62 -17.71
C ILE A 124 -1.10 -7.07 -17.51
N VAL A 125 -0.21 -7.90 -17.02
CA VAL A 125 -0.48 -9.30 -16.68
C VAL A 125 -0.21 -9.52 -15.20
N LEU A 126 -1.22 -10.02 -14.50
CA LEU A 126 -1.13 -10.42 -13.10
C LEU A 126 -1.29 -11.93 -12.99
N GLU A 127 -0.54 -12.54 -12.08
CA GLU A 127 -0.66 -13.96 -11.73
C GLU A 127 -1.01 -14.10 -10.25
N ALA A 128 -1.77 -15.15 -9.90
CA ALA A 128 -2.09 -15.44 -8.52
C ALA A 128 -0.79 -15.59 -7.68
N ASN A 129 -0.78 -14.93 -6.53
CA ASN A 129 0.32 -15.01 -5.58
C ASN A 129 0.24 -16.34 -4.80
N PRO A 130 1.19 -17.27 -4.97
CA PRO A 130 1.15 -18.55 -4.27
C PRO A 130 1.30 -18.41 -2.76
N ASP A 131 1.95 -17.33 -2.30
CA ASP A 131 2.16 -17.04 -0.88
C ASP A 131 1.03 -16.20 -0.26
N TYR A 132 -0.02 -15.90 -1.03
CA TYR A 132 -1.16 -15.17 -0.48
C TYR A 132 -1.87 -16.00 0.58
N ARG A 133 -2.05 -15.43 1.78
CA ARG A 133 -2.73 -16.12 2.90
C ARG A 133 -4.12 -16.66 2.53
N GLY A 134 -4.79 -16.00 1.56
CA GLY A 134 -6.14 -16.32 1.14
C GLY A 134 -7.19 -16.03 2.21
N PHE A 135 -8.42 -16.30 1.85
CA PHE A 135 -9.55 -16.48 2.75
C PHE A 135 -10.48 -17.53 2.16
N VAL A 136 -11.24 -18.17 3.01
CA VAL A 136 -12.28 -19.12 2.59
C VAL A 136 -13.56 -18.34 2.36
N TRP A 137 -14.23 -18.59 1.23
CA TRP A 137 -15.51 -17.97 0.94
C TRP A 137 -16.58 -18.55 1.87
N ASP A 138 -17.06 -17.72 2.78
CA ASP A 138 -18.09 -18.07 3.77
C ASP A 138 -19.00 -16.86 4.02
N PHE A 139 -19.64 -16.36 2.95
CA PHE A 139 -20.58 -15.26 3.04
C PHE A 139 -22.02 -15.79 3.12
N ALA A 140 -22.87 -15.08 3.87
CA ALA A 140 -24.28 -15.36 3.94
C ALA A 140 -24.97 -14.97 2.63
N VAL A 141 -26.01 -15.68 2.29
CA VAL A 141 -26.91 -15.36 1.17
C VAL A 141 -27.67 -14.09 1.52
N SER A 142 -27.58 -13.06 0.67
CA SER A 142 -28.33 -11.80 0.83
C SER A 142 -29.69 -11.88 0.17
N ASP A 143 -29.74 -12.49 -1.03
CA ASP A 143 -30.94 -12.74 -1.81
C ASP A 143 -30.97 -14.22 -2.27
N PRO A 144 -31.90 -15.04 -1.75
CA PRO A 144 -31.94 -16.46 -2.08
C PRO A 144 -32.12 -16.77 -3.58
N VAL A 145 -32.75 -15.88 -4.33
CA VAL A 145 -33.00 -16.07 -5.77
C VAL A 145 -31.80 -15.76 -6.61
N TRP A 146 -31.14 -14.62 -6.31
CA TRP A 146 -30.02 -14.12 -7.11
C TRP A 146 -28.66 -14.64 -6.63
N ASP A 147 -28.41 -14.61 -5.31
CA ASP A 147 -27.11 -14.95 -4.73
C ASP A 147 -27.02 -16.43 -4.35
N GLY A 148 -28.14 -17.06 -3.98
CA GLY A 148 -28.18 -18.40 -3.38
C GLY A 148 -27.34 -19.42 -4.16
N PRO A 149 -27.60 -19.61 -5.47
CA PRO A 149 -26.85 -20.56 -6.27
C PRO A 149 -25.35 -20.27 -6.37
N LEU A 150 -24.99 -18.99 -6.44
CA LEU A 150 -23.60 -18.57 -6.52
C LEU A 150 -22.86 -18.75 -5.19
N VAL A 151 -23.50 -18.42 -4.08
CA VAL A 151 -22.96 -18.61 -2.74
C VAL A 151 -22.70 -20.08 -2.46
N GLU A 152 -23.62 -20.96 -2.81
CA GLU A 152 -23.46 -22.40 -2.64
C GLU A 152 -22.29 -22.96 -3.46
N VAL A 153 -22.15 -22.52 -4.73
CA VAL A 153 -21.00 -22.92 -5.58
C VAL A 153 -19.67 -22.44 -5.02
N MET A 154 -19.65 -21.28 -4.37
CA MET A 154 -18.43 -20.67 -3.86
C MET A 154 -18.10 -21.08 -2.42
N ARG A 155 -19.07 -21.56 -1.66
CA ARG A 155 -18.91 -21.94 -0.24
C ARG A 155 -17.73 -22.87 -0.04
N GLY A 156 -16.87 -22.53 0.91
CA GLY A 156 -15.69 -23.31 1.26
C GLY A 156 -14.51 -23.21 0.29
N LYS A 157 -14.64 -22.47 -0.83
CA LYS A 157 -13.51 -22.29 -1.75
C LYS A 157 -12.51 -21.27 -1.20
N LYS A 158 -11.23 -21.60 -1.32
CA LYS A 158 -10.14 -20.66 -0.98
C LYS A 158 -9.97 -19.64 -2.11
N MET A 159 -9.93 -18.36 -1.75
CA MET A 159 -9.77 -17.27 -2.71
C MET A 159 -8.30 -16.84 -2.83
N PRO A 160 -7.85 -16.35 -4.01
CA PRO A 160 -8.61 -16.16 -5.26
C PRO A 160 -8.78 -17.48 -6.05
N GLN A 161 -9.88 -17.57 -6.84
CA GLN A 161 -10.12 -18.69 -7.78
C GLN A 161 -9.55 -18.41 -9.19
N ILE A 162 -9.30 -17.13 -9.49
CA ILE A 162 -8.73 -16.72 -10.79
C ILE A 162 -7.22 -16.77 -10.69
N GLY A 163 -6.57 -17.57 -11.53
CA GLY A 163 -5.12 -17.74 -11.51
C GLY A 163 -4.36 -16.64 -12.24
N ARG A 164 -4.99 -15.99 -13.23
CA ARG A 164 -4.35 -14.98 -14.10
C ARG A 164 -5.35 -13.93 -14.52
N VAL A 165 -4.91 -12.66 -14.51
CA VAL A 165 -5.68 -11.50 -14.99
C VAL A 165 -4.86 -10.79 -16.06
N GLU A 166 -5.45 -10.52 -17.21
CA GLU A 166 -4.86 -9.75 -18.30
C GLU A 166 -5.66 -8.48 -18.53
N ILE A 167 -5.01 -7.33 -18.45
CA ILE A 167 -5.59 -6.02 -18.66
C ILE A 167 -4.97 -5.44 -19.93
N SER A 168 -5.78 -5.27 -20.99
CA SER A 168 -5.39 -4.59 -22.22
C SER A 168 -5.76 -3.11 -22.09
N ILE A 169 -4.82 -2.25 -22.43
CA ILE A 169 -5.02 -0.80 -22.49
C ILE A 169 -5.43 -0.49 -23.92
N ILE A 170 -6.63 0.07 -24.09
CA ILE A 170 -7.17 0.49 -25.37
C ILE A 170 -7.14 2.01 -25.37
N GLU A 171 -6.39 2.61 -26.30
CA GLU A 171 -6.44 4.05 -26.54
C GLU A 171 -7.69 4.31 -27.39
N GLU A 172 -8.53 5.25 -26.96
CA GLU A 172 -9.63 5.72 -27.80
C GLU A 172 -9.01 6.54 -28.95
N ASP A 173 -9.29 6.14 -30.19
CA ASP A 173 -9.05 6.99 -31.35
C ASP A 173 -9.99 8.19 -31.24
N GLN A 174 -9.42 9.40 -31.20
CA GLN A 174 -10.15 10.66 -31.23
C GLN A 174 -10.69 10.95 -32.63
#